data_23ef60179e9b59b4c806870c530788c5
#
_entry.id   23ef60179e9b59b4c806870c530788c5
#
_cell.length_a   1.000
_cell.length_b   1.000
_cell.length_c   1.000
_cell.angle_alpha   90.00
_cell.angle_beta   90.00
_cell.angle_gamma   90.00
#
_symmetry.space_group_name_H-M   'P 1'
#
loop_
_entity.id
_entity.type
_entity.pdbx_description
1 polymer ?
#
loop_
_entity_poly.entity_id
_entity_poly.type
_entity_poly.pdbx_seq_one_letter_code
_entity_poly.pdbx_strand_id
1 'polypeptide(L)'
;MGSYSVAMSLERFIQAQEKGGSYERALAELKAGEKTGHWIWWIFPQLKGLGTSHNSNFYGLADEAEAWAFIQHPVLGARYRECLAVVYLHICQGKVDPRTLMGSHIDVLKLRSSLELFLKVAPDEDAEMRGQAQDILNAQG
;
A
#
# COMPACT_ATOMS: atom_id res chain seq x y z
N MET A 1 -13.54 -23.87 4.58
CA MET A 1 -12.42 -24.32 4.17
C MET A 1 -11.47 -23.32 3.79
N GLY A 2 -10.34 -23.55 4.25
CA GLY A 2 -9.33 -22.59 4.15
C GLY A 2 -8.98 -22.18 2.79
N SER A 3 -9.07 -23.09 1.86
CA SER A 3 -8.63 -22.74 0.54
C SER A 3 -9.44 -21.71 -0.14
N TYR A 4 -10.65 -21.47 0.29
CA TYR A 4 -11.45 -20.51 -0.35
C TYR A 4 -10.85 -19.20 -0.28
N SER A 5 -10.10 -19.06 0.23
CA SER A 5 -10.01 -18.30 0.82
C SER A 5 -9.09 -17.22 0.63
N VAL A 6 -7.83 -17.36 0.76
CA VAL A 6 -6.92 -16.23 0.61
C VAL A 6 -6.82 -15.80 -0.85
N ALA A 7 -6.67 -16.74 -1.78
CA ALA A 7 -6.59 -16.38 -3.18
C ALA A 7 -7.83 -15.66 -3.67
N MET A 8 -9.02 -16.12 -3.25
CA MET A 8 -10.25 -15.46 -3.67
C MET A 8 -10.45 -14.13 -2.97
N SER A 9 -10.00 -14.00 -1.73
CA SER A 9 -10.14 -12.73 -1.02
C SER A 9 -9.21 -11.66 -1.61
N LEU A 10 -8.08 -12.04 -2.18
CA LEU A 10 -7.18 -11.09 -2.82
C LEU A 10 -7.72 -10.57 -4.14
N GLU A 11 -8.67 -11.27 -4.73
CA GLU A 11 -9.24 -10.84 -6.01
C GLU A 11 -9.88 -9.47 -5.92
N ARG A 12 -10.41 -9.09 -4.76
CA ARG A 12 -11.01 -7.77 -4.60
C ARG A 12 -9.99 -6.65 -4.87
N PHE A 13 -8.73 -6.87 -4.51
CA PHE A 13 -7.69 -5.91 -4.79
C PHE A 13 -7.35 -5.85 -6.27
N ILE A 14 -7.26 -7.00 -6.92
CA ILE A 14 -7.00 -7.05 -8.36
C ILE A 14 -8.09 -6.29 -9.10
N GLN A 15 -9.36 -6.57 -8.77
CA GLN A 15 -10.48 -5.92 -9.44
C GLN A 15 -10.47 -4.41 -9.21
N ALA A 16 -10.19 -3.97 -7.98
CA ALA A 16 -10.15 -2.54 -7.71
C ALA A 16 -9.02 -1.85 -8.47
N GLN A 17 -7.87 -2.50 -8.54
CA GLN A 17 -6.72 -1.92 -9.24
C GLN A 17 -6.93 -1.86 -10.74
N GLU A 18 -7.68 -2.80 -11.30
CA GLU A 18 -7.95 -2.83 -12.74
C GLU A 18 -9.09 -1.91 -13.14
N LYS A 19 -10.04 -1.68 -12.25
CA LYS A 19 -11.24 -0.94 -12.61
C LYS A 19 -10.91 0.48 -13.02
N GLY A 20 -11.25 0.80 -14.27
CA GLY A 20 -11.03 2.14 -14.81
C GLY A 20 -9.58 2.57 -14.81
N GLY A 21 -8.65 1.63 -14.82
CA GLY A 21 -7.24 1.97 -14.82
C GLY A 21 -6.75 2.55 -13.51
N SER A 22 -7.35 2.12 -12.38
CA SER A 22 -7.05 2.71 -11.09
C SER A 22 -5.57 2.59 -10.71
N TYR A 23 -4.94 1.44 -10.97
CA TYR A 23 -3.52 1.28 -10.64
C TYR A 23 -2.65 2.26 -11.43
N GLU A 24 -2.89 2.35 -12.74
CA GLU A 24 -2.10 3.25 -13.59
C GLU A 24 -2.27 4.70 -13.17
N ARG A 25 -3.49 5.08 -12.77
CA ARG A 25 -3.74 6.44 -12.30
C ARG A 25 -3.05 6.71 -10.98
N ALA A 26 -3.11 5.75 -10.05
CA ALA A 26 -2.42 5.90 -8.77
C ALA A 26 -0.93 6.09 -8.97
N LEU A 27 -0.33 5.25 -9.82
CA LEU A 27 1.09 5.34 -10.09
C LEU A 27 1.45 6.67 -10.73
N ALA A 28 0.63 7.14 -11.68
CA ALA A 28 0.87 8.42 -12.35
C ALA A 28 0.79 9.58 -11.34
N GLU A 29 -0.20 9.56 -10.43
CA GLU A 29 -0.32 10.60 -9.42
C GLU A 29 0.88 10.59 -8.48
N LEU A 30 1.32 9.41 -8.07
CA LEU A 30 2.51 9.32 -7.23
C LEU A 30 3.75 9.83 -7.95
N LYS A 31 3.92 9.48 -9.22
CA LYS A 31 5.06 9.99 -10.01
C LYS A 31 5.00 11.50 -10.15
N ALA A 32 3.80 12.05 -10.28
CA ALA A 32 3.62 13.51 -10.35
C ALA A 32 3.84 14.20 -9.00
N GLY A 33 3.90 13.44 -7.93
CA GLY A 33 4.16 14.02 -6.61
C GLY A 33 2.92 14.47 -5.86
N GLU A 34 1.73 14.09 -6.32
CA GLU A 34 0.51 14.55 -5.68
C GLU A 34 -0.65 13.59 -5.92
N LYS A 35 -1.10 12.96 -4.83
CA LYS A 35 -2.26 12.08 -4.88
C LYS A 35 -3.54 12.91 -4.92
N THR A 36 -4.41 12.62 -5.89
CA THR A 36 -5.70 13.27 -6.00
C THR A 36 -6.87 12.28 -5.94
N GLY A 37 -6.66 11.02 -6.31
CA GLY A 37 -7.71 10.02 -6.30
C GLY A 37 -7.87 9.34 -4.95
N HIS A 38 -8.92 8.50 -4.83
CA HIS A 38 -9.26 7.83 -3.58
C HIS A 38 -8.90 6.35 -3.62
N TRP A 39 -7.64 6.06 -3.91
CA TRP A 39 -7.19 4.70 -4.19
C TRP A 39 -6.36 4.07 -3.07
N ILE A 40 -6.18 4.76 -1.95
CA ILE A 40 -5.28 4.30 -0.89
C ILE A 40 -5.65 2.89 -0.39
N TRP A 41 -6.94 2.59 -0.37
CA TRP A 41 -7.46 1.34 0.21
C TRP A 41 -6.92 0.09 -0.47
N TRP A 42 -6.71 0.14 -1.79
CA TRP A 42 -6.26 -1.04 -2.53
C TRP A 42 -4.86 -0.92 -3.10
N ILE A 43 -4.20 0.21 -2.90
CA ILE A 43 -2.80 0.38 -3.30
C ILE A 43 -1.86 0.19 -2.12
N PHE A 44 -2.18 0.80 -0.97
CA PHE A 44 -1.43 0.63 0.28
C PHE A 44 -2.38 0.13 1.37
N PRO A 45 -2.79 -1.14 1.28
CA PRO A 45 -3.79 -1.64 2.23
C PRO A 45 -3.25 -1.76 3.64
N GLN A 46 -4.15 -1.70 4.61
CA GLN A 46 -3.84 -1.83 6.03
C GLN A 46 -4.74 -2.88 6.64
N LEU A 47 -4.49 -3.24 7.90
CA LEU A 47 -5.32 -4.22 8.57
C LEU A 47 -6.75 -3.72 8.74
N LYS A 48 -7.69 -4.64 8.64
CA LYS A 48 -9.09 -4.35 8.90
C LYS A 48 -9.25 -3.92 10.36
N GLY A 49 -10.17 -3.02 10.59
CA GLY A 49 -10.45 -2.54 11.94
C GLY A 49 -9.79 -1.23 12.30
N LEU A 50 -8.90 -0.71 11.45
CA LEU A 50 -8.27 0.57 11.72
C LEU A 50 -9.14 1.75 11.31
N GLY A 51 -10.25 1.50 10.63
CA GLY A 51 -11.22 2.52 10.25
C GLY A 51 -12.62 1.94 10.24
N THR A 52 -13.62 2.77 9.97
CA THR A 52 -15.03 2.34 10.04
C THR A 52 -15.79 2.51 8.73
N SER A 53 -15.18 3.10 7.71
CA SER A 53 -15.86 3.30 6.43
C SER A 53 -16.05 1.98 5.69
N HIS A 54 -16.93 2.01 4.67
CA HIS A 54 -17.12 0.84 3.82
C HIS A 54 -15.78 0.36 3.22
N ASN A 55 -14.99 1.28 2.67
CA ASN A 55 -13.73 0.90 2.03
C ASN A 55 -12.73 0.35 3.04
N SER A 56 -12.69 0.94 4.24
CA SER A 56 -11.83 0.43 5.30
C SER A 56 -12.16 -1.00 5.65
N ASN A 57 -13.45 -1.33 5.70
CA ASN A 57 -13.89 -2.68 6.04
C ASN A 57 -13.73 -3.64 4.86
N PHE A 58 -14.09 -3.21 3.66
CA PHE A 58 -14.08 -4.10 2.50
C PHE A 58 -12.66 -4.45 2.06
N TYR A 59 -11.76 -3.46 2.08
CA TYR A 59 -10.38 -3.66 1.64
C TYR A 59 -9.41 -3.88 2.78
N GLY A 60 -9.86 -3.86 4.03
CA GLY A 60 -8.97 -4.16 5.14
C GLY A 60 -8.47 -5.59 5.07
N LEU A 61 -7.17 -5.76 5.29
CA LEU A 61 -6.59 -7.10 5.34
C LEU A 61 -7.00 -7.76 6.66
N ALA A 62 -7.47 -8.99 6.58
CA ALA A 62 -8.05 -9.65 7.73
C ALA A 62 -7.03 -9.93 8.83
N ASP A 63 -5.80 -10.24 8.42
CA ASP A 63 -4.75 -10.60 9.36
C ASP A 63 -3.40 -10.57 8.64
N GLU A 64 -2.35 -10.91 9.38
CA GLU A 64 -1.00 -10.92 8.81
C GLU A 64 -0.83 -11.99 7.74
N ALA A 65 -1.58 -13.09 7.84
CA ALA A 65 -1.52 -14.12 6.81
C ALA A 65 -2.02 -13.61 5.46
N GLU A 66 -3.10 -12.84 5.46
CA GLU A 66 -3.58 -12.24 4.22
C GLU A 66 -2.61 -11.17 3.71
N ALA A 67 -2.01 -10.40 4.60
CA ALA A 67 -1.01 -9.42 4.20
C ALA A 67 0.20 -10.11 3.56
N TRP A 68 0.66 -11.21 4.15
CA TRP A 68 1.77 -11.97 3.57
C TRP A 68 1.40 -12.47 2.18
N ALA A 69 0.19 -13.01 2.01
CA ALA A 69 -0.27 -13.48 0.72
C ALA A 69 -0.36 -12.36 -0.31
N PHE A 70 -0.76 -11.16 0.13
CA PHE A 70 -0.82 -9.98 -0.74
C PHE A 70 0.58 -9.64 -1.28
N ILE A 71 1.58 -9.57 -0.41
CA ILE A 71 2.92 -9.16 -0.83
C ILE A 71 3.61 -10.26 -1.64
N GLN A 72 3.21 -11.52 -1.46
CA GLN A 72 3.73 -12.64 -2.24
C GLN A 72 3.02 -12.82 -3.58
N HIS A 73 1.86 -12.21 -3.75
CA HIS A 73 1.12 -12.33 -5.00
C HIS A 73 1.91 -11.68 -6.14
N PRO A 74 2.05 -12.35 -7.27
CA PRO A 74 2.93 -11.84 -8.34
C PRO A 74 2.49 -10.49 -8.91
N VAL A 75 1.20 -10.21 -8.94
CA VAL A 75 0.72 -8.91 -9.42
C VAL A 75 0.67 -7.90 -8.29
N LEU A 76 0.00 -8.24 -7.20
CA LEU A 76 -0.19 -7.30 -6.10
C LEU A 76 1.12 -6.91 -5.44
N GLY A 77 1.99 -7.88 -5.24
CA GLY A 77 3.30 -7.59 -4.63
C GLY A 77 4.16 -6.71 -5.52
N ALA A 78 4.17 -6.99 -6.83
CA ALA A 78 4.94 -6.18 -7.75
C ALA A 78 4.44 -4.74 -7.79
N ARG A 79 3.12 -4.58 -7.81
CA ARG A 79 2.52 -3.24 -7.85
C ARG A 79 2.76 -2.47 -6.55
N TYR A 80 2.70 -3.17 -5.42
CA TYR A 80 3.00 -2.54 -4.13
C TYR A 80 4.43 -2.01 -4.14
N ARG A 81 5.37 -2.84 -4.57
CA ARG A 81 6.78 -2.45 -4.61
C ARG A 81 7.04 -1.30 -5.57
N GLU A 82 6.35 -1.29 -6.70
CA GLU A 82 6.51 -0.21 -7.67
C GLU A 82 6.04 1.12 -7.10
N CYS A 83 4.86 1.14 -6.49
CA CYS A 83 4.33 2.36 -5.87
C CYS A 83 5.21 2.80 -4.70
N LEU A 84 5.66 1.85 -3.89
CA LEU A 84 6.52 2.16 -2.76
C LEU A 84 7.83 2.81 -3.20
N ALA A 85 8.42 2.32 -4.28
CA ALA A 85 9.66 2.89 -4.79
C ALA A 85 9.47 4.35 -5.20
N VAL A 86 8.33 4.70 -5.79
CA VAL A 86 8.05 6.08 -6.17
C VAL A 86 7.88 6.96 -4.92
N VAL A 87 7.15 6.46 -3.92
CA VAL A 87 7.00 7.19 -2.66
C VAL A 87 8.37 7.43 -2.03
N TYR A 88 9.21 6.41 -2.04
CA TYR A 88 10.56 6.51 -1.49
C TYR A 88 11.38 7.60 -2.20
N LEU A 89 11.33 7.63 -3.53
CA LEU A 89 12.07 8.64 -4.28
C LEU A 89 11.63 10.04 -3.91
N HIS A 90 10.32 10.27 -3.79
CA HIS A 90 9.83 11.61 -3.44
C HIS A 90 10.17 11.99 -2.01
N ILE A 91 9.88 11.13 -1.06
CA ILE A 91 10.01 11.49 0.35
C ILE A 91 11.45 11.48 0.81
N CYS A 92 12.18 10.43 0.47
CA CYS A 92 13.51 10.24 1.03
C CYS A 92 14.61 10.92 0.21
N GLN A 93 14.44 11.01 -1.10
CA GLN A 93 15.43 11.62 -1.97
C GLN A 93 15.02 13.01 -2.43
N GLY A 94 13.74 13.19 -2.77
CA GLY A 94 13.26 14.50 -3.22
C GLY A 94 12.84 15.44 -2.12
N LYS A 95 12.77 14.94 -0.89
CA LYS A 95 12.36 15.73 0.28
C LYS A 95 10.96 16.33 0.13
N VAL A 96 10.07 15.63 -0.58
CA VAL A 96 8.69 16.07 -0.72
C VAL A 96 7.97 15.82 0.60
N ASP A 97 7.17 16.80 1.02
CA ASP A 97 6.37 16.66 2.23
C ASP A 97 5.38 15.50 2.05
N PRO A 98 5.33 14.54 2.98
CA PRO A 98 4.40 13.41 2.85
C PRO A 98 2.94 13.83 2.68
N ARG A 99 2.50 14.91 3.31
CA ARG A 99 1.11 15.36 3.17
C ARG A 99 0.84 15.87 1.76
N THR A 100 1.82 16.52 1.15
CA THR A 100 1.69 16.96 -0.23
C THR A 100 1.57 15.76 -1.16
N LEU A 101 2.45 14.79 -0.98
CA LEU A 101 2.47 13.61 -1.83
C LEU A 101 1.17 12.81 -1.68
N MET A 102 0.74 12.57 -0.45
CA MET A 102 -0.41 11.70 -0.19
C MET A 102 -1.73 12.42 -0.20
N GLY A 103 -1.72 13.74 -0.28
CA GLY A 103 -2.94 14.53 -0.40
C GLY A 103 -3.59 14.94 0.91
N SER A 104 -3.29 14.26 2.00
CA SER A 104 -3.85 14.60 3.31
C SER A 104 -3.05 13.91 4.40
N HIS A 105 -3.19 14.45 5.63
CA HIS A 105 -2.58 13.83 6.80
C HIS A 105 -3.18 12.43 7.05
N ILE A 106 -4.47 12.27 6.82
CA ILE A 106 -5.14 10.99 7.04
C ILE A 106 -4.54 9.91 6.15
N ASP A 107 -4.29 10.24 4.88
CA ASP A 107 -3.69 9.27 3.96
C ASP A 107 -2.22 9.00 4.30
N VAL A 108 -1.51 9.96 4.89
CA VAL A 108 -0.16 9.69 5.40
C VAL A 108 -0.22 8.64 6.51
N LEU A 109 -1.20 8.73 7.42
CA LEU A 109 -1.35 7.74 8.48
C LEU A 109 -1.68 6.35 7.92
N LYS A 110 -2.51 6.29 6.88
CA LYS A 110 -2.81 5.01 6.24
C LYS A 110 -1.59 4.42 5.57
N LEU A 111 -0.80 5.24 4.90
CA LEU A 111 0.45 4.79 4.30
C LEU A 111 1.36 4.21 5.38
N ARG A 112 1.53 4.92 6.50
CA ARG A 112 2.38 4.44 7.58
C ARG A 112 1.89 3.11 8.13
N SER A 113 0.58 2.97 8.34
CA SER A 113 0.02 1.70 8.81
C SER A 113 0.31 0.55 7.84
N SER A 114 0.20 0.83 6.55
CA SER A 114 0.51 -0.17 5.53
C SER A 114 1.99 -0.57 5.58
N LEU A 115 2.88 0.41 5.65
CA LEU A 115 4.32 0.13 5.68
C LEU A 115 4.70 -0.67 6.91
N GLU A 116 4.14 -0.32 8.07
CA GLU A 116 4.41 -1.06 9.30
C GLU A 116 3.94 -2.51 9.20
N LEU A 117 2.77 -2.72 8.61
CA LEU A 117 2.24 -4.06 8.43
C LEU A 117 3.15 -4.90 7.52
N PHE A 118 3.55 -4.35 6.37
CA PHE A 118 4.34 -5.11 5.42
C PHE A 118 5.78 -5.33 5.89
N LEU A 119 6.29 -4.45 6.77
CA LEU A 119 7.57 -4.72 7.42
C LEU A 119 7.49 -5.93 8.34
N LYS A 120 6.31 -6.21 8.92
CA LYS A 120 6.16 -7.39 9.75
C LYS A 120 6.11 -8.67 8.95
N VAL A 121 5.47 -8.64 7.78
CA VAL A 121 5.17 -9.89 7.07
C VAL A 121 6.10 -10.18 5.91
N ALA A 122 6.79 -9.19 5.35
CA ALA A 122 7.66 -9.42 4.21
C ALA A 122 8.88 -10.23 4.65
N PRO A 123 9.35 -11.16 3.79
CA PRO A 123 10.53 -11.94 4.15
C PRO A 123 11.79 -11.09 4.20
N ASP A 124 12.78 -11.55 4.95
CA ASP A 124 14.04 -10.82 5.09
C ASP A 124 14.74 -10.61 3.76
N GLU A 125 14.57 -11.53 2.83
CA GLU A 125 15.18 -11.42 1.51
C GLU A 125 14.65 -10.25 0.69
N ASP A 126 13.51 -9.71 1.06
CA ASP A 126 12.93 -8.55 0.37
C ASP A 126 13.58 -7.27 0.90
N ALA A 127 14.89 -7.22 0.82
CA ALA A 127 15.67 -6.18 1.50
C ALA A 127 15.41 -4.79 0.94
N GLU A 128 15.24 -4.67 -0.38
CA GLU A 128 15.00 -3.36 -0.99
C GLU A 128 13.67 -2.78 -0.52
N MET A 129 12.62 -3.57 -0.57
CA MET A 129 11.30 -3.11 -0.14
C MET A 129 11.31 -2.76 1.35
N ARG A 130 11.92 -3.61 2.18
CA ARG A 130 11.99 -3.38 3.60
C ARG A 130 12.78 -2.10 3.93
N GLY A 131 13.89 -1.89 3.25
CA GLY A 131 14.70 -0.71 3.44
C GLY A 131 13.98 0.57 3.06
N GLN A 132 13.29 0.54 1.92
CA GLN A 132 12.52 1.71 1.48
C GLN A 132 11.40 2.03 2.46
N ALA A 133 10.66 1.02 2.91
CA ALA A 133 9.57 1.22 3.87
C ALA A 133 10.09 1.80 5.17
N GLN A 134 11.20 1.26 5.68
CA GLN A 134 11.77 1.75 6.92
C GLN A 134 12.26 3.20 6.78
N ASP A 135 12.90 3.52 5.66
CA ASP A 135 13.39 4.87 5.42
C ASP A 135 12.25 5.87 5.33
N ILE A 136 11.14 5.50 4.70
CA ILE A 136 9.98 6.38 4.65
C ILE A 136 9.43 6.62 6.06
N LEU A 137 9.31 5.57 6.86
CA LEU A 137 8.82 5.72 8.23
C LEU A 137 9.75 6.60 9.06
N ASN A 138 11.04 6.48 8.86
CA ASN A 138 12.02 7.26 9.61
C ASN A 138 12.09 8.71 9.15
N ALA A 139 11.70 8.99 7.91
CA ALA A 139 11.79 10.34 7.35
C ALA A 139 10.73 11.28 7.91
N GLN A 140 9.82 10.76 8.68
CA GLN A 140 8.82 11.56 9.22
C GLN A 140 9.31 12.37 10.31
N GLY A 141 9.58 13.40 10.16
CA GLY A 141 10.08 14.25 11.19
C GLY A 141 9.08 14.45 12.32
#